data_2d9e263b3e25269dd9e82ef591f18bf9
#
_entry.id   2d9e263b3e25269dd9e82ef591f18bf9
#
_cell.length_a   1.000
_cell.length_b   1.000
_cell.length_c   1.000
_cell.angle_alpha   90.00
_cell.angle_beta   90.00
_cell.angle_gamma   90.00
#
_symmetry.space_group_name_H-M   'P 1'
#
loop_
_entity.id
_entity.type
_entity.pdbx_description
1 polymer ?
#
loop_
_entity_poly.entity_id
_entity_poly.type
_entity_poly.pdbx_seq_one_letter_code
_entity_poly.pdbx_strand_id
1 'polypeptide(L)'
;YGTVNVKGAIAIVDATGCSVVEKHDAAVAKGAVGLLVVSDSAVPGLFPADYYQGLKSPVAIIGKDVDAQLRRTTAPVQLVLDAKANLVKVRNVVGQTKTGDAHNVVVAGAHLGSAPHSPGMNDDGSGVAAVLETAAQLGGSPTVTNAVRFAFWGSDESGLEGPTKYVSGLDREHIADIAVYLNFDMLASKNAGYFTYDGDQSGQPSPGIPTASVPPGSAGAERTLAGYLNLAGVRPADMPLSRASDYGPFLTAGIPIGGITTGASQLKSAVQARLWGGQAGVPFDPGYRTPRDNVDNVNPQALAITGPAVAFAVGTYAASTDGPNGVKPRG
;
A
#
# COMPACT_ATOMS: atom_id res chain seq x y z
N TYR A 1 -28.15 7.46 -3.74
CA TYR A 1 -29.17 8.36 -3.16
C TYR A 1 -30.60 8.12 -3.66
N GLY A 2 -30.88 7.25 -4.63
CA GLY A 2 -32.21 6.83 -5.06
C GLY A 2 -33.32 7.88 -4.93
N THR A 3 -34.33 7.57 -4.14
CA THR A 3 -35.51 8.42 -3.85
C THR A 3 -35.33 9.29 -2.59
N VAL A 4 -34.21 9.20 -1.87
CA VAL A 4 -34.02 9.96 -0.62
C VAL A 4 -33.79 11.42 -0.92
N ASN A 5 -34.61 12.29 -0.27
CA ASN A 5 -34.43 13.74 -0.34
C ASN A 5 -33.31 14.17 0.62
N VAL A 6 -32.22 14.70 0.07
CA VAL A 6 -31.05 15.19 0.82
C VAL A 6 -30.89 16.72 0.76
N LYS A 7 -31.88 17.43 0.19
CA LYS A 7 -31.82 18.91 0.04
C LYS A 7 -31.76 19.59 1.41
N GLY A 8 -30.70 20.37 1.63
CA GLY A 8 -30.46 21.07 2.89
C GLY A 8 -30.04 20.18 4.04
N ALA A 9 -29.75 18.89 3.78
CA ALA A 9 -29.33 17.91 4.80
C ALA A 9 -27.87 17.54 4.67
N ILE A 10 -27.30 16.98 5.74
CA ILE A 10 -26.01 16.28 5.72
C ILE A 10 -26.29 14.85 5.28
N ALA A 11 -25.70 14.43 4.17
CA ALA A 11 -25.85 13.07 3.67
C ALA A 11 -24.88 12.12 4.41
N ILE A 12 -25.35 10.92 4.73
CA ILE A 12 -24.52 9.85 5.30
C ILE A 12 -24.40 8.72 4.27
N VAL A 13 -23.16 8.28 4.01
CA VAL A 13 -22.85 7.25 3.02
C VAL A 13 -21.80 6.26 3.55
N ASP A 14 -21.83 5.03 3.06
CA ASP A 14 -20.78 4.06 3.35
C ASP A 14 -19.50 4.37 2.55
N ALA A 15 -18.34 3.98 3.09
CA ALA A 15 -17.05 4.15 2.42
C ALA A 15 -16.90 3.27 1.16
N THR A 16 -17.67 2.18 1.05
CA THR A 16 -17.60 1.20 -0.04
C THR A 16 -18.22 1.70 -1.35
N GLY A 17 -17.82 1.11 -2.48
CA GLY A 17 -18.33 1.45 -3.81
C GLY A 17 -17.52 2.56 -4.49
N CYS A 18 -18.19 3.57 -5.03
CA CYS A 18 -17.54 4.68 -5.74
C CYS A 18 -16.73 5.59 -4.79
N SER A 19 -15.88 6.43 -5.36
CA SER A 19 -14.99 7.33 -4.63
C SER A 19 -15.77 8.33 -3.76
N VAL A 20 -15.10 8.88 -2.75
CA VAL A 20 -15.70 9.92 -1.89
C VAL A 20 -16.07 11.17 -2.69
N VAL A 21 -15.27 11.54 -3.69
CA VAL A 21 -15.55 12.69 -4.56
C VAL A 21 -16.81 12.45 -5.38
N GLU A 22 -17.00 11.28 -5.99
CA GLU A 22 -18.22 10.94 -6.72
C GLU A 22 -19.45 10.92 -5.81
N LYS A 23 -19.32 10.43 -4.57
CA LYS A 23 -20.40 10.45 -3.57
C LYS A 23 -20.76 11.88 -3.16
N HIS A 24 -19.74 12.70 -2.94
CA HIS A 24 -19.90 14.12 -2.63
C HIS A 24 -20.63 14.85 -3.75
N ASP A 25 -20.15 14.71 -4.98
CA ASP A 25 -20.74 15.40 -6.14
C ASP A 25 -22.19 14.97 -6.36
N ALA A 26 -22.48 13.67 -6.22
CA ALA A 26 -23.85 13.16 -6.30
C ALA A 26 -24.77 13.68 -5.18
N ALA A 27 -24.25 13.84 -3.95
CA ALA A 27 -25.00 14.40 -2.83
C ALA A 27 -25.27 15.91 -3.02
N VAL A 28 -24.23 16.66 -3.40
CA VAL A 28 -24.32 18.11 -3.65
C VAL A 28 -25.24 18.41 -4.82
N ALA A 29 -25.20 17.63 -5.91
CA ALA A 29 -26.11 17.76 -7.04
C ALA A 29 -27.59 17.60 -6.62
N LYS A 30 -27.85 16.87 -5.54
CA LYS A 30 -29.18 16.72 -4.93
C LYS A 30 -29.48 17.72 -3.79
N GLY A 31 -28.60 18.69 -3.58
CA GLY A 31 -28.76 19.78 -2.62
C GLY A 31 -28.31 19.45 -1.19
N ALA A 32 -27.51 18.43 -0.96
CA ALA A 32 -26.87 18.20 0.34
C ALA A 32 -25.91 19.34 0.69
N VAL A 33 -25.84 19.69 1.97
CA VAL A 33 -24.96 20.75 2.49
C VAL A 33 -23.71 20.21 3.20
N GLY A 34 -23.59 18.90 3.32
CA GLY A 34 -22.43 18.20 3.87
C GLY A 34 -22.51 16.70 3.63
N LEU A 35 -21.40 16.01 3.81
CA LEU A 35 -21.29 14.57 3.65
C LEU A 35 -20.54 13.94 4.84
N LEU A 36 -21.10 12.88 5.40
CA LEU A 36 -20.44 12.02 6.36
C LEU A 36 -20.21 10.64 5.72
N VAL A 37 -18.97 10.18 5.75
CA VAL A 37 -18.58 8.88 5.21
C VAL A 37 -18.35 7.91 6.36
N VAL A 38 -19.11 6.83 6.40
CA VAL A 38 -18.99 5.79 7.43
C VAL A 38 -17.87 4.83 7.03
N SER A 39 -16.88 4.68 7.88
CA SER A 39 -15.77 3.74 7.65
C SER A 39 -15.41 3.00 8.93
N ASP A 40 -15.21 1.68 8.81
CA ASP A 40 -14.75 0.83 9.92
C ASP A 40 -13.23 0.79 10.05
N SER A 41 -12.52 1.06 8.95
CA SER A 41 -11.07 0.91 8.86
C SER A 41 -10.32 2.25 8.89
N ALA A 42 -11.02 3.35 8.70
CA ALA A 42 -10.40 4.67 8.71
C ALA A 42 -10.45 5.28 10.12
N VAL A 43 -9.40 6.01 10.48
CA VAL A 43 -9.41 6.86 11.66
C VAL A 43 -10.51 7.91 11.47
N PRO A 44 -11.47 8.06 12.40
CA PRO A 44 -12.48 9.09 12.32
C PRO A 44 -11.85 10.47 12.21
N GLY A 45 -12.41 11.33 11.38
CA GLY A 45 -11.92 12.69 11.22
C GLY A 45 -11.97 13.21 9.80
N LEU A 46 -10.89 13.85 9.39
CA LEU A 46 -10.77 14.57 8.13
C LEU A 46 -10.01 13.73 7.08
N PHE A 47 -10.39 13.91 5.83
CA PHE A 47 -9.60 13.42 4.70
C PHE A 47 -8.34 14.26 4.49
N PRO A 48 -7.33 13.75 3.76
CA PRO A 48 -6.18 14.55 3.35
C PRO A 48 -6.57 15.85 2.64
N ALA A 49 -5.76 16.89 2.78
CA ALA A 49 -6.06 18.24 2.31
C ALA A 49 -6.41 18.31 0.81
N ASP A 50 -5.76 17.51 -0.01
CA ASP A 50 -6.00 17.48 -1.47
C ASP A 50 -7.42 17.02 -1.83
N TYR A 51 -8.05 16.21 -1.00
CA TYR A 51 -9.45 15.84 -1.16
C TYR A 51 -10.39 17.03 -1.09
N TYR A 52 -10.03 18.05 -0.31
CA TYR A 52 -10.88 19.24 -0.09
C TYR A 52 -10.76 20.29 -1.19
N GLN A 53 -9.73 20.23 -2.05
CA GLN A 53 -9.56 21.22 -3.12
C GLN A 53 -10.69 21.21 -4.17
N GLY A 54 -11.32 20.05 -4.39
CA GLY A 54 -12.45 19.90 -5.31
C GLY A 54 -13.82 19.85 -4.63
N LEU A 55 -13.89 19.84 -3.29
CA LEU A 55 -15.15 19.66 -2.57
C LEU A 55 -15.85 20.99 -2.32
N LYS A 56 -17.15 21.03 -2.65
CA LYS A 56 -18.00 22.23 -2.52
C LYS A 56 -18.72 22.31 -1.18
N SER A 57 -18.68 21.28 -0.37
CA SER A 57 -19.31 21.20 0.95
C SER A 57 -18.45 20.42 1.93
N PRO A 58 -18.66 20.58 3.25
CA PRO A 58 -17.91 19.84 4.27
C PRO A 58 -18.06 18.33 4.13
N VAL A 59 -16.95 17.60 4.26
CA VAL A 59 -16.91 16.13 4.27
C VAL A 59 -16.07 15.65 5.46
N ALA A 60 -16.58 14.65 6.19
CA ALA A 60 -15.86 14.03 7.31
C ALA A 60 -16.07 12.52 7.34
N ILE A 61 -15.13 11.83 7.99
CA ILE A 61 -15.20 10.38 8.25
C ILE A 61 -15.77 10.17 9.65
N ILE A 62 -16.72 9.25 9.78
CA ILE A 62 -17.27 8.83 11.08
C ILE A 62 -17.21 7.31 11.22
N GLY A 63 -17.10 6.83 12.45
CA GLY A 63 -17.21 5.40 12.77
C GLY A 63 -18.66 4.93 12.77
N LYS A 64 -18.88 3.61 12.76
CA LYS A 64 -20.21 2.98 12.81
C LYS A 64 -21.00 3.30 14.08
N ASP A 65 -20.33 3.49 15.20
CA ASP A 65 -20.92 3.87 16.46
C ASP A 65 -21.59 5.27 16.38
N VAL A 66 -20.91 6.24 15.77
CA VAL A 66 -21.42 7.59 15.52
C VAL A 66 -22.55 7.53 14.49
N ASP A 67 -22.41 6.77 13.40
CA ASP A 67 -23.47 6.54 12.41
C ASP A 67 -24.75 6.01 13.09
N ALA A 68 -24.61 4.99 13.93
CA ALA A 68 -25.74 4.40 14.66
C ALA A 68 -26.42 5.41 15.61
N GLN A 69 -25.67 6.33 16.19
CA GLN A 69 -26.23 7.42 17.02
C GLN A 69 -26.98 8.45 16.16
N LEU A 70 -26.37 8.88 15.06
CA LEU A 70 -26.96 9.86 14.15
C LEU A 70 -28.26 9.37 13.51
N ARG A 71 -28.33 8.10 13.14
CA ARG A 71 -29.55 7.49 12.56
C ARG A 71 -30.71 7.38 13.55
N ARG A 72 -30.44 7.46 14.84
CA ARG A 72 -31.47 7.42 15.90
C ARG A 72 -31.91 8.80 16.38
N THR A 73 -31.17 9.86 16.03
CA THR A 73 -31.54 11.21 16.45
C THR A 73 -32.61 11.81 15.53
N THR A 74 -33.53 12.53 16.11
CA THR A 74 -34.51 13.36 15.39
C THR A 74 -34.22 14.86 15.55
N ALA A 75 -33.19 15.19 16.35
CA ALA A 75 -32.73 16.56 16.54
C ALA A 75 -31.94 17.07 15.33
N PRO A 76 -31.93 18.37 15.06
CA PRO A 76 -31.05 18.97 14.09
C PRO A 76 -29.59 18.66 14.41
N VAL A 77 -28.81 18.30 13.39
CA VAL A 77 -27.37 18.00 13.50
C VAL A 77 -26.59 19.16 12.89
N GLN A 78 -25.57 19.62 13.59
CA GLN A 78 -24.63 20.62 13.10
C GLN A 78 -23.28 19.94 12.86
N LEU A 79 -22.74 20.07 11.63
CA LEU A 79 -21.39 19.66 11.29
C LEU A 79 -20.49 20.91 11.32
N VAL A 80 -19.54 20.94 12.26
CA VAL A 80 -18.52 21.97 12.36
C VAL A 80 -17.19 21.33 12.03
N LEU A 81 -16.54 21.81 10.98
CA LEU A 81 -15.17 21.42 10.62
C LEU A 81 -14.26 22.62 10.88
N ASP A 82 -13.57 22.60 12.01
CA ASP A 82 -12.49 23.54 12.29
C ASP A 82 -11.17 22.93 11.84
N ALA A 83 -10.95 22.96 10.53
CA ALA A 83 -9.80 22.36 9.89
C ALA A 83 -8.96 23.42 9.17
N LYS A 84 -7.66 23.40 9.42
CA LYS A 84 -6.68 24.19 8.69
C LYS A 84 -5.85 23.28 7.79
N ALA A 85 -5.93 23.50 6.48
CA ALA A 85 -5.04 22.82 5.54
C ALA A 85 -3.62 23.39 5.69
N ASN A 86 -2.65 22.53 5.95
CA ASN A 86 -1.23 22.85 5.87
C ASN A 86 -0.67 22.18 4.62
N LEU A 87 -0.19 22.97 3.66
CA LEU A 87 0.52 22.44 2.52
C LEU A 87 1.96 22.10 2.92
N VAL A 88 2.32 20.86 2.82
CA VAL A 88 3.67 20.35 3.09
C VAL A 88 4.27 19.87 1.78
N LYS A 89 5.51 20.29 1.50
CA LYS A 89 6.28 19.74 0.38
C LYS A 89 6.88 18.41 0.81
N VAL A 90 6.45 17.35 0.20
CA VAL A 90 7.00 16.02 0.37
C VAL A 90 7.83 15.64 -0.86
N ARG A 91 8.84 14.82 -0.68
CA ARG A 91 9.73 14.40 -1.75
C ARG A 91 9.78 12.88 -1.80
N ASN A 92 9.68 12.32 -3.01
CA ASN A 92 10.19 10.99 -3.29
C ASN A 92 11.70 11.06 -3.47
N VAL A 93 12.40 10.04 -3.01
CA VAL A 93 13.82 9.85 -3.33
C VAL A 93 13.89 8.67 -4.31
N VAL A 94 14.43 8.93 -5.50
CA VAL A 94 14.52 7.91 -6.55
C VAL A 94 15.94 7.89 -7.11
N GLY A 95 16.53 6.70 -7.15
CA GLY A 95 17.84 6.47 -7.75
C GLY A 95 17.80 5.29 -8.71
N GLN A 96 18.55 5.37 -9.82
CA GLN A 96 18.63 4.30 -10.80
C GLN A 96 20.08 3.96 -11.09
N THR A 97 20.37 2.67 -11.34
CA THR A 97 21.68 2.24 -11.83
C THR A 97 22.03 2.93 -13.14
N LYS A 98 23.32 3.20 -13.34
CA LYS A 98 23.84 3.79 -14.58
C LYS A 98 23.98 2.76 -15.71
N THR A 99 23.86 1.49 -15.34
CA THR A 99 23.99 0.31 -16.20
C THR A 99 22.67 -0.45 -16.26
N GLY A 100 22.55 -1.35 -17.20
CA GLY A 100 21.36 -2.11 -17.50
C GLY A 100 20.43 -1.38 -18.50
N ASP A 101 19.49 -2.13 -19.05
CA ASP A 101 18.53 -1.61 -20.03
C ASP A 101 17.54 -0.68 -19.34
N ALA A 102 17.55 0.59 -19.74
CA ALA A 102 16.65 1.62 -19.23
C ALA A 102 15.21 1.50 -19.76
N HIS A 103 14.97 0.66 -20.76
CA HIS A 103 13.65 0.32 -21.30
C HIS A 103 13.09 -0.99 -20.70
N ASN A 104 13.78 -1.56 -19.71
CA ASN A 104 13.32 -2.73 -18.98
C ASN A 104 13.72 -2.59 -17.49
N VAL A 105 13.04 -1.71 -16.78
CA VAL A 105 13.42 -1.26 -15.44
C VAL A 105 12.74 -2.09 -14.36
N VAL A 106 13.53 -2.61 -13.44
CA VAL A 106 13.05 -3.20 -12.18
C VAL A 106 12.96 -2.10 -11.13
N VAL A 107 11.78 -1.80 -10.63
CA VAL A 107 11.58 -0.81 -9.56
C VAL A 107 11.41 -1.53 -8.24
N ALA A 108 12.23 -1.20 -7.23
CA ALA A 108 12.08 -1.68 -5.86
C ALA A 108 11.76 -0.48 -4.95
N GLY A 109 10.70 -0.58 -4.17
CA GLY A 109 10.22 0.55 -3.38
C GLY A 109 9.80 0.21 -1.96
N ALA A 110 9.86 1.24 -1.12
CA ALA A 110 9.41 1.29 0.26
C ALA A 110 8.96 2.73 0.58
N HIS A 111 8.20 2.96 1.65
CA HIS A 111 7.76 4.32 1.97
C HIS A 111 8.51 4.97 3.14
N LEU A 112 8.72 6.29 3.03
CA LEU A 112 9.41 7.10 4.04
C LEU A 112 8.46 7.68 5.08
N GLY A 113 7.18 7.79 4.73
CA GLY A 113 6.16 8.32 5.61
C GLY A 113 5.83 7.36 6.74
N SER A 114 5.36 7.88 7.86
CA SER A 114 4.78 7.07 8.94
C SER A 114 3.47 7.71 9.40
N ALA A 115 2.60 6.89 9.99
CA ALA A 115 1.33 7.37 10.54
C ALA A 115 1.57 8.45 11.62
N PRO A 116 0.65 9.41 11.80
CA PRO A 116 0.77 10.42 12.84
C PRO A 116 1.06 9.81 14.21
N HIS A 117 2.07 10.34 14.89
CA HIS A 117 2.52 9.87 16.20
C HIS A 117 3.17 8.47 16.22
N SER A 118 3.40 7.83 15.09
CA SER A 118 4.17 6.59 14.98
C SER A 118 5.61 6.89 14.57
N PRO A 119 6.62 6.32 15.25
CA PRO A 119 8.01 6.37 14.79
C PRO A 119 8.25 5.69 13.45
N GLY A 120 7.39 4.72 13.06
CA GLY A 120 7.46 4.06 11.76
C GLY A 120 8.69 3.16 11.59
N MET A 121 9.16 2.49 12.64
CA MET A 121 10.38 1.66 12.54
C MET A 121 10.15 0.37 11.77
N ASN A 122 8.97 -0.23 11.89
CA ASN A 122 8.58 -1.35 11.05
C ASN A 122 7.70 -0.90 9.88
N ASP A 123 6.83 0.09 10.07
CA ASP A 123 5.91 0.66 9.07
C ASP A 123 6.39 2.08 8.63
N ASP A 124 7.34 2.29 7.66
CA ASP A 124 8.00 1.27 6.84
C ASP A 124 9.53 1.41 6.89
N GLY A 125 10.09 1.77 8.05
CA GLY A 125 11.55 1.84 8.23
C GLY A 125 12.26 0.52 7.94
N SER A 126 11.59 -0.63 8.16
CA SER A 126 12.14 -1.95 7.87
C SER A 126 12.29 -2.20 6.37
N GLY A 127 11.30 -1.82 5.57
CA GLY A 127 11.37 -1.87 4.11
C GLY A 127 12.40 -0.89 3.55
N VAL A 128 12.37 0.36 4.03
CA VAL A 128 13.37 1.38 3.65
C VAL A 128 14.80 0.87 3.89
N ALA A 129 15.07 0.29 5.05
CA ALA A 129 16.39 -0.23 5.38
C ALA A 129 16.83 -1.36 4.44
N ALA A 130 15.94 -2.32 4.14
CA ALA A 130 16.23 -3.44 3.26
C ALA A 130 16.44 -3.02 1.80
N VAL A 131 15.61 -2.09 1.29
CA VAL A 131 15.75 -1.54 -0.07
C VAL A 131 17.01 -0.69 -0.18
N LEU A 132 17.33 0.13 0.83
CA LEU A 132 18.54 0.96 0.86
C LEU A 132 19.80 0.12 0.92
N GLU A 133 19.83 -0.92 1.78
CA GLU A 133 20.96 -1.84 1.86
C GLU A 133 21.16 -2.57 0.53
N THR A 134 20.08 -3.06 -0.10
CA THR A 134 20.14 -3.67 -1.44
C THR A 134 20.72 -2.71 -2.47
N ALA A 135 20.32 -1.43 -2.44
CA ALA A 135 20.85 -0.41 -3.33
C ALA A 135 22.36 -0.15 -3.09
N ALA A 136 22.77 -0.09 -1.82
CA ALA A 136 24.15 0.12 -1.43
C ALA A 136 25.06 -1.04 -1.87
N GLN A 137 24.62 -2.28 -1.68
CA GLN A 137 25.35 -3.47 -2.09
C GLN A 137 25.41 -3.64 -3.61
N LEU A 138 24.32 -3.34 -4.32
CA LEU A 138 24.30 -3.39 -5.78
C LEU A 138 25.23 -2.35 -6.40
N GLY A 139 25.29 -1.16 -5.80
CA GLY A 139 26.08 -0.04 -6.28
C GLY A 139 25.49 0.66 -7.50
N GLY A 140 26.11 1.77 -7.88
CA GLY A 140 25.60 2.63 -8.96
C GLY A 140 25.90 2.16 -10.39
N SER A 141 26.79 1.18 -10.57
CA SER A 141 27.19 0.69 -11.91
C SER A 141 27.42 -0.85 -11.90
N PRO A 142 26.41 -1.63 -11.50
CA PRO A 142 26.52 -3.08 -11.44
C PRO A 142 26.57 -3.68 -12.84
N THR A 143 27.04 -4.95 -12.93
CA THR A 143 26.91 -5.74 -14.15
C THR A 143 25.54 -6.41 -14.16
N VAL A 144 24.57 -5.78 -14.80
CA VAL A 144 23.17 -6.23 -14.87
C VAL A 144 22.62 -6.08 -16.28
N THR A 145 21.63 -6.91 -16.64
CA THR A 145 20.93 -6.82 -17.92
C THR A 145 19.91 -5.70 -17.90
N ASN A 146 19.12 -5.61 -16.84
CA ASN A 146 18.02 -4.66 -16.68
C ASN A 146 18.42 -3.57 -15.68
N ALA A 147 18.03 -2.33 -15.94
CA ALA A 147 18.27 -1.26 -14.99
C ALA A 147 17.43 -1.47 -13.71
N VAL A 148 18.00 -1.09 -12.57
CA VAL A 148 17.31 -1.14 -11.28
C VAL A 148 17.06 0.27 -10.79
N ARG A 149 15.81 0.55 -10.44
CA ARG A 149 15.39 1.83 -9.85
C ARG A 149 14.93 1.59 -8.42
N PHE A 150 15.59 2.22 -7.48
CA PHE A 150 15.20 2.23 -6.07
C PHE A 150 14.38 3.46 -5.79
N ALA A 151 13.24 3.29 -5.13
CA ALA A 151 12.31 4.35 -4.86
C ALA A 151 11.88 4.37 -3.39
N PHE A 152 11.93 5.55 -2.78
CA PHE A 152 11.52 5.78 -1.42
C PHE A 152 10.42 6.83 -1.44
N TRP A 153 9.20 6.41 -1.11
CA TRP A 153 8.00 7.23 -1.30
C TRP A 153 7.72 8.11 -0.10
N GLY A 154 7.53 9.38 -0.35
CA GLY A 154 7.03 10.30 0.66
C GLY A 154 5.51 10.39 0.62
N SER A 155 4.89 10.68 1.77
CA SER A 155 3.44 10.96 1.88
C SER A 155 2.50 9.84 1.42
N ASP A 156 2.92 8.59 1.57
CA ASP A 156 2.08 7.43 1.31
C ASP A 156 0.93 7.34 2.32
N GLU A 157 1.20 7.52 3.60
CA GLU A 157 0.21 7.54 4.69
C GLU A 157 -0.84 8.65 4.58
N SER A 158 -0.62 9.62 3.70
CA SER A 158 -1.56 10.69 3.39
C SER A 158 -2.37 10.42 2.10
N GLY A 159 -2.54 9.15 1.72
CA GLY A 159 -3.32 8.74 0.54
C GLY A 159 -2.47 8.36 -0.67
N LEU A 160 -1.27 7.81 -0.45
CA LEU A 160 -0.35 7.34 -1.49
C LEU A 160 0.11 8.46 -2.45
N GLU A 161 0.20 9.70 -1.95
CA GLU A 161 0.56 10.86 -2.78
C GLU A 161 1.89 10.69 -3.52
N GLY A 162 2.91 10.15 -2.84
CA GLY A 162 4.25 9.95 -3.39
C GLY A 162 4.25 9.02 -4.60
N PRO A 163 3.89 7.75 -4.46
CA PRO A 163 3.85 6.81 -5.58
C PRO A 163 2.80 7.21 -6.64
N THR A 164 1.66 7.80 -6.24
CA THR A 164 0.63 8.28 -7.18
C THR A 164 1.16 9.40 -8.08
N LYS A 165 1.80 10.42 -7.50
CA LYS A 165 2.40 11.53 -8.27
C LYS A 165 3.54 11.05 -9.16
N TYR A 166 4.32 10.08 -8.69
CA TYR A 166 5.36 9.49 -9.52
C TYR A 166 4.77 8.81 -10.76
N VAL A 167 3.84 7.87 -10.59
CA VAL A 167 3.25 7.11 -11.71
C VAL A 167 2.45 8.03 -12.64
N SER A 168 1.65 8.95 -12.10
CA SER A 168 0.86 9.89 -12.91
C SER A 168 1.69 10.93 -13.66
N GLY A 169 2.92 11.15 -13.24
CA GLY A 169 3.89 12.02 -13.91
C GLY A 169 4.65 11.35 -15.06
N LEU A 170 4.53 10.03 -15.22
CA LEU A 170 5.12 9.28 -16.32
C LEU A 170 4.21 9.32 -17.55
N ASP A 171 4.78 9.50 -18.73
CA ASP A 171 4.08 9.26 -19.97
C ASP A 171 3.97 7.76 -20.28
N ARG A 172 3.29 7.43 -21.37
CA ARG A 172 3.01 6.04 -21.75
C ARG A 172 4.27 5.23 -22.05
N GLU A 173 5.30 5.86 -22.58
CA GLU A 173 6.58 5.22 -22.92
C GLU A 173 7.33 4.88 -21.64
N HIS A 174 7.48 5.83 -20.74
CA HIS A 174 8.14 5.60 -19.45
C HIS A 174 7.38 4.63 -18.51
N ILE A 175 6.05 4.55 -18.63
CA ILE A 175 5.28 3.49 -17.96
C ILE A 175 5.62 2.12 -18.56
N ALA A 176 5.76 2.03 -19.89
CA ALA A 176 6.11 0.78 -20.58
C ALA A 176 7.54 0.32 -20.26
N ASP A 177 8.46 1.23 -19.95
CA ASP A 177 9.82 0.92 -19.53
C ASP A 177 9.89 0.18 -18.17
N ILE A 178 8.84 0.25 -17.35
CA ILE A 178 8.83 -0.42 -16.03
C ILE A 178 8.35 -1.88 -16.21
N ALA A 179 9.27 -2.82 -16.07
CA ALA A 179 8.97 -4.24 -16.16
C ALA A 179 8.18 -4.78 -14.96
N VAL A 180 8.54 -4.33 -13.76
CA VAL A 180 7.93 -4.75 -12.50
C VAL A 180 8.15 -3.71 -11.41
N TYR A 181 7.19 -3.56 -10.52
CA TYR A 181 7.33 -2.86 -9.24
C TYR A 181 7.33 -3.87 -8.08
N LEU A 182 8.39 -3.88 -7.30
CA LEU A 182 8.55 -4.72 -6.12
C LEU A 182 8.36 -3.87 -4.86
N ASN A 183 7.34 -4.18 -4.08
CA ASN A 183 6.96 -3.46 -2.87
C ASN A 183 7.44 -4.19 -1.62
N PHE A 184 8.11 -3.46 -0.73
CA PHE A 184 8.67 -4.00 0.49
C PHE A 184 8.20 -3.15 1.67
N ASP A 185 7.10 -3.57 2.27
CA ASP A 185 6.38 -2.83 3.28
C ASP A 185 6.12 -3.72 4.49
N MET A 186 6.62 -3.30 5.67
CA MET A 186 6.58 -4.01 6.94
C MET A 186 7.29 -5.38 6.91
N LEU A 187 8.61 -5.36 6.89
CA LEU A 187 9.44 -6.56 6.78
C LEU A 187 9.84 -7.19 8.12
N ALA A 188 9.46 -6.58 9.25
CA ALA A 188 9.95 -6.99 10.57
C ALA A 188 8.89 -6.91 11.67
N SER A 189 7.66 -7.31 11.39
CA SER A 189 6.55 -7.28 12.35
C SER A 189 6.85 -8.13 13.57
N LYS A 190 6.49 -7.64 14.77
CA LYS A 190 6.86 -8.26 16.05
C LYS A 190 6.39 -9.71 16.18
N ASN A 191 5.19 -9.98 15.72
CA ASN A 191 4.56 -11.31 15.66
C ASN A 191 4.46 -11.77 14.20
N ALA A 192 5.58 -11.77 13.46
CA ALA A 192 5.66 -11.87 12.02
C ALA A 192 4.89 -13.04 11.42
N GLY A 193 4.17 -12.77 10.34
CA GLY A 193 3.81 -13.73 9.29
C GLY A 193 4.76 -13.59 8.10
N TYR A 194 4.61 -14.44 7.11
CA TYR A 194 5.39 -14.35 5.88
C TYR A 194 4.44 -14.45 4.70
N PHE A 195 4.27 -13.33 4.01
CA PHE A 195 3.31 -13.22 2.94
C PHE A 195 3.98 -12.73 1.65
N THR A 196 3.53 -13.28 0.53
CA THR A 196 3.74 -12.72 -0.80
C THR A 196 2.45 -12.07 -1.27
N TYR A 197 2.52 -10.96 -2.00
CA TYR A 197 1.33 -10.38 -2.63
C TYR A 197 0.81 -11.33 -3.70
N ASP A 198 -0.50 -11.63 -3.64
CA ASP A 198 -1.21 -12.61 -4.48
C ASP A 198 -1.32 -12.13 -5.94
N GLY A 199 -0.26 -12.31 -6.69
CA GLY A 199 -0.14 -11.87 -8.07
C GLY A 199 -0.87 -12.76 -9.08
N ASP A 200 -1.14 -14.02 -8.74
CA ASP A 200 -1.89 -14.94 -9.59
C ASP A 200 -3.37 -15.07 -9.17
N GLN A 201 -3.74 -14.39 -8.07
CA GLN A 201 -5.09 -14.37 -7.51
C GLN A 201 -5.60 -15.78 -7.15
N SER A 202 -4.68 -16.65 -6.68
CA SER A 202 -5.00 -18.04 -6.26
C SER A 202 -5.50 -18.12 -4.82
N GLY A 203 -5.25 -17.09 -4.01
CA GLY A 203 -5.64 -17.00 -2.62
C GLY A 203 -7.06 -16.47 -2.38
N GLN A 204 -7.21 -15.67 -1.34
CA GLN A 204 -8.48 -14.99 -1.04
C GLN A 204 -8.74 -13.86 -2.04
N PRO A 205 -9.99 -13.65 -2.47
CA PRO A 205 -10.30 -12.57 -3.39
C PRO A 205 -9.81 -11.21 -2.90
N SER A 206 -9.18 -10.46 -3.79
CA SER A 206 -8.70 -9.10 -3.52
C SER A 206 -9.85 -8.10 -3.64
N PRO A 207 -10.33 -7.48 -2.55
CA PRO A 207 -11.49 -6.60 -2.59
C PRO A 207 -11.30 -5.42 -3.55
N GLY A 208 -12.22 -5.27 -4.50
CA GLY A 208 -12.19 -4.16 -5.47
C GLY A 208 -11.12 -4.25 -6.56
N ILE A 209 -10.43 -5.39 -6.66
CA ILE A 209 -9.44 -5.66 -7.71
C ILE A 209 -9.88 -6.88 -8.51
N PRO A 210 -10.47 -6.69 -9.70
CA PRO A 210 -10.81 -7.82 -10.58
C PRO A 210 -9.54 -8.58 -11.01
N THR A 211 -9.58 -9.90 -11.00
CA THR A 211 -8.45 -10.76 -11.42
C THR A 211 -7.91 -10.37 -12.80
N ALA A 212 -8.79 -10.05 -13.76
CA ALA A 212 -8.39 -9.62 -15.09
C ALA A 212 -7.62 -8.28 -15.13
N SER A 213 -7.62 -7.51 -14.04
CA SER A 213 -6.88 -6.25 -13.95
C SER A 213 -5.47 -6.42 -13.38
N VAL A 214 -5.13 -7.62 -12.90
CA VAL A 214 -3.79 -7.94 -12.38
C VAL A 214 -2.90 -8.36 -13.54
N PRO A 215 -1.79 -7.65 -13.80
CA PRO A 215 -0.89 -8.00 -14.89
C PRO A 215 -0.29 -9.39 -14.70
N PRO A 216 -0.22 -10.24 -15.75
CA PRO A 216 0.26 -11.62 -15.63
C PRO A 216 1.66 -11.77 -15.03
N GLY A 217 2.55 -10.79 -15.23
CA GLY A 217 3.89 -10.75 -14.64
C GLY A 217 3.89 -10.71 -13.12
N SER A 218 2.80 -10.28 -12.48
CA SER A 218 2.66 -10.28 -11.02
C SER A 218 2.74 -11.69 -10.43
N ALA A 219 2.17 -12.67 -11.11
CA ALA A 219 2.30 -14.09 -10.73
C ALA A 219 3.75 -14.60 -10.76
N GLY A 220 4.58 -14.07 -11.68
CA GLY A 220 6.01 -14.36 -11.73
C GLY A 220 6.75 -13.81 -10.53
N ALA A 221 6.46 -12.57 -10.15
CA ALA A 221 7.06 -11.91 -8.99
C ALA A 221 6.69 -12.62 -7.68
N GLU A 222 5.43 -13.00 -7.52
CA GLU A 222 4.97 -13.80 -6.39
C GLU A 222 5.74 -15.12 -6.27
N ARG A 223 5.79 -15.93 -7.35
CA ARG A 223 6.51 -17.22 -7.34
C ARG A 223 7.98 -17.08 -7.04
N THR A 224 8.63 -16.02 -7.52
CA THR A 224 10.05 -15.74 -7.22
C THR A 224 10.25 -15.52 -5.73
N LEU A 225 9.45 -14.67 -5.11
CA LEU A 225 9.56 -14.36 -3.69
C LEU A 225 9.11 -15.53 -2.81
N ALA A 226 8.03 -16.24 -3.18
CA ALA A 226 7.59 -17.44 -2.49
C ALA A 226 8.65 -18.55 -2.56
N GLY A 227 9.31 -18.71 -3.71
CA GLY A 227 10.43 -19.62 -3.88
C GLY A 227 11.59 -19.32 -2.94
N TYR A 228 11.98 -18.05 -2.82
CA TYR A 228 13.00 -17.62 -1.87
C TYR A 228 12.61 -17.93 -0.42
N LEU A 229 11.39 -17.56 0.01
CA LEU A 229 10.93 -17.79 1.37
C LEU A 229 10.90 -19.29 1.73
N ASN A 230 10.49 -20.14 0.79
CA ASN A 230 10.57 -21.60 0.96
C ASN A 230 12.02 -22.08 1.11
N LEU A 231 12.97 -21.57 0.33
CA LEU A 231 14.40 -21.87 0.47
C LEU A 231 14.97 -21.38 1.81
N ALA A 232 14.46 -20.25 2.31
CA ALA A 232 14.80 -19.73 3.64
C ALA A 232 14.14 -20.49 4.80
N GLY A 233 13.39 -21.56 4.51
CA GLY A 233 12.75 -22.43 5.50
C GLY A 233 11.42 -21.93 6.05
N VAL A 234 10.83 -20.90 5.44
CA VAL A 234 9.49 -20.41 5.80
C VAL A 234 8.52 -20.59 4.65
N ARG A 235 7.37 -21.20 4.93
CA ARG A 235 6.30 -21.35 3.95
C ARG A 235 5.47 -20.07 3.89
N PRO A 236 5.49 -19.32 2.78
CA PRO A 236 4.66 -18.13 2.66
C PRO A 236 3.17 -18.45 2.53
N ALA A 237 2.34 -17.44 2.74
CA ALA A 237 0.94 -17.43 2.39
C ALA A 237 0.63 -16.21 1.51
N ASP A 238 -0.48 -16.29 0.77
CA ASP A 238 -0.89 -15.22 -0.10
C ASP A 238 -1.47 -14.04 0.70
N MET A 239 -1.06 -12.84 0.35
CA MET A 239 -1.64 -11.60 0.82
C MET A 239 -2.54 -11.03 -0.29
N PRO A 240 -3.86 -10.93 -0.08
CA PRO A 240 -4.74 -10.31 -1.05
C PRO A 240 -4.28 -8.92 -1.44
N LEU A 241 -4.38 -8.58 -2.71
CA LEU A 241 -4.00 -7.26 -3.19
C LEU A 241 -4.93 -6.18 -2.66
N SER A 242 -4.38 -4.98 -2.48
CA SER A 242 -5.10 -3.79 -2.06
C SER A 242 -4.62 -2.59 -2.88
N ARG A 243 -5.51 -1.63 -3.14
CA ARG A 243 -5.09 -0.35 -3.75
C ARG A 243 -4.56 0.64 -2.70
N ALA A 244 -4.55 0.25 -1.44
CA ALA A 244 -4.12 1.09 -0.31
C ALA A 244 -2.66 0.88 0.10
N SER A 245 -1.83 0.31 -0.77
CA SER A 245 -0.38 0.18 -0.60
C SER A 245 0.35 0.81 -1.79
N ASP A 246 1.62 1.12 -1.64
CA ASP A 246 2.47 1.83 -2.63
C ASP A 246 2.42 1.24 -4.04
N TYR A 247 2.18 -0.07 -4.17
CA TYR A 247 2.00 -0.70 -5.46
C TYR A 247 0.66 -0.38 -6.14
N GLY A 248 -0.31 0.19 -5.42
CA GLY A 248 -1.65 0.49 -5.95
C GLY A 248 -1.65 1.34 -7.22
N PRO A 249 -0.91 2.46 -7.29
CA PRO A 249 -0.76 3.26 -8.50
C PRO A 249 -0.12 2.48 -9.67
N PHE A 250 0.89 1.66 -9.40
CA PHE A 250 1.55 0.82 -10.41
C PHE A 250 0.59 -0.23 -10.96
N LEU A 251 -0.10 -0.94 -10.08
CA LEU A 251 -1.15 -1.91 -10.47
C LEU A 251 -2.22 -1.24 -11.33
N THR A 252 -2.66 -0.03 -10.94
CA THR A 252 -3.67 0.75 -11.68
C THR A 252 -3.16 1.14 -13.07
N ALA A 253 -1.87 1.48 -13.19
CA ALA A 253 -1.21 1.73 -14.48
C ALA A 253 -0.98 0.44 -15.29
N GLY A 254 -1.35 -0.75 -14.74
CA GLY A 254 -1.19 -2.07 -15.32
C GLY A 254 0.28 -2.53 -15.32
N ILE A 255 1.17 -2.04 -14.45
CA ILE A 255 2.54 -2.51 -14.22
C ILE A 255 2.47 -3.77 -13.37
N PRO A 256 3.17 -4.88 -13.74
CA PRO A 256 3.30 -6.03 -12.86
C PRO A 256 3.82 -5.63 -11.48
N ILE A 257 3.23 -6.20 -10.43
CA ILE A 257 3.63 -5.94 -9.07
C ILE A 257 4.01 -7.22 -8.34
N GLY A 258 4.86 -7.11 -7.34
CA GLY A 258 5.16 -8.17 -6.40
C GLY A 258 5.68 -7.58 -5.10
N GLY A 259 6.02 -8.44 -4.16
CA GLY A 259 6.58 -8.01 -2.89
C GLY A 259 6.26 -8.96 -1.77
N ILE A 260 6.74 -8.61 -0.59
CA ILE A 260 6.52 -9.37 0.64
C ILE A 260 6.14 -8.44 1.78
N THR A 261 5.42 -8.99 2.76
CA THR A 261 5.12 -8.31 4.02
C THR A 261 5.09 -9.33 5.17
N THR A 262 5.33 -8.87 6.38
CA THR A 262 5.22 -9.68 7.60
C THR A 262 3.89 -9.50 8.33
N GLY A 263 2.97 -8.72 7.73
CA GLY A 263 1.62 -8.46 8.24
C GLY A 263 1.55 -7.26 9.19
N ALA A 264 0.37 -6.70 9.32
CA ALA A 264 0.08 -5.48 10.09
C ALA A 264 -0.88 -5.73 11.27
N SER A 265 -2.03 -5.09 11.29
CA SER A 265 -3.03 -5.19 12.37
C SER A 265 -3.87 -6.46 12.38
N GLN A 266 -3.78 -7.27 11.33
CA GLN A 266 -4.55 -8.52 11.25
C GLN A 266 -4.11 -9.49 12.36
N LEU A 267 -5.08 -10.19 12.95
CA LEU A 267 -4.82 -11.17 14.01
C LEU A 267 -4.22 -12.45 13.41
N LYS A 268 -3.09 -12.89 13.95
CA LYS A 268 -2.48 -14.16 13.60
C LYS A 268 -3.40 -15.30 14.04
N SER A 269 -3.79 -16.19 13.13
CA SER A 269 -4.59 -17.36 13.44
C SER A 269 -3.77 -18.44 14.17
N ALA A 270 -4.46 -19.39 14.80
CA ALA A 270 -3.80 -20.54 15.42
C ALA A 270 -3.02 -21.40 14.41
N VAL A 271 -3.47 -21.47 13.17
CA VAL A 271 -2.76 -22.18 12.08
C VAL A 271 -1.48 -21.44 11.72
N GLN A 272 -1.54 -20.13 11.56
CA GLN A 272 -0.37 -19.29 11.26
C GLN A 272 0.65 -19.27 12.40
N ALA A 273 0.18 -19.29 13.67
CA ALA A 273 1.09 -19.40 14.82
C ALA A 273 1.81 -20.76 14.88
N ARG A 274 1.16 -21.85 14.45
CA ARG A 274 1.85 -23.16 14.29
C ARG A 274 2.83 -23.16 13.13
N LEU A 275 2.53 -22.44 12.06
CA LEU A 275 3.36 -22.40 10.86
C LEU A 275 4.61 -21.52 11.05
N TRP A 276 4.47 -20.35 11.67
CA TRP A 276 5.51 -19.30 11.74
C TRP A 276 5.95 -18.96 13.16
N GLY A 277 5.41 -19.64 14.18
CA GLY A 277 5.64 -19.26 15.58
C GLY A 277 4.84 -18.02 15.99
N GLY A 278 5.17 -17.49 17.15
CA GLY A 278 4.50 -16.34 17.74
C GLY A 278 3.17 -16.69 18.42
N GLN A 279 2.27 -15.72 18.55
CA GLN A 279 1.05 -15.82 19.33
C GLN A 279 -0.20 -15.70 18.45
N ALA A 280 -1.09 -16.69 18.56
CA ALA A 280 -2.42 -16.64 17.97
C ALA A 280 -3.31 -15.61 18.68
N GLY A 281 -4.20 -14.95 17.94
CA GLY A 281 -5.12 -13.96 18.48
C GLY A 281 -4.46 -12.61 18.79
N VAL A 282 -3.18 -12.43 18.46
CA VAL A 282 -2.43 -11.17 18.57
C VAL A 282 -2.16 -10.65 17.16
N PRO A 283 -2.20 -9.33 16.93
CA PRO A 283 -1.82 -8.75 15.64
C PRO A 283 -0.43 -9.21 15.18
N PHE A 284 -0.22 -9.29 13.86
CA PHE A 284 1.12 -9.51 13.32
C PHE A 284 2.07 -8.43 13.81
N ASP A 285 1.61 -7.18 13.78
CA ASP A 285 2.33 -6.06 14.37
C ASP A 285 1.47 -5.32 15.42
N PRO A 286 1.71 -5.60 16.73
CA PRO A 286 1.01 -4.88 17.80
C PRO A 286 1.39 -3.40 17.93
N GLY A 287 2.50 -2.98 17.31
CA GLY A 287 2.98 -1.60 17.25
C GLY A 287 2.42 -0.79 16.10
N TYR A 288 1.82 -1.45 15.10
CA TYR A 288 1.36 -0.84 13.85
C TYR A 288 0.58 0.47 14.06
N ARG A 289 1.07 1.54 13.44
CA ARG A 289 0.51 2.91 13.48
C ARG A 289 0.31 3.48 14.89
N THR A 290 1.16 3.09 15.83
CA THR A 290 1.13 3.60 17.21
C THR A 290 2.52 4.11 17.65
N PRO A 291 2.61 4.87 18.77
CA PRO A 291 3.91 5.24 19.35
C PRO A 291 4.81 4.06 19.71
N ARG A 292 4.30 2.83 19.70
CA ARG A 292 5.05 1.61 19.99
C ARG A 292 5.76 1.03 18.77
N ASP A 293 5.54 1.57 17.58
CA ASP A 293 6.30 1.17 16.38
C ASP A 293 7.70 1.80 16.41
N ASN A 294 8.46 1.46 17.42
CA ASN A 294 9.85 1.85 17.66
C ASN A 294 10.79 0.67 17.44
N VAL A 295 12.06 0.83 17.74
CA VAL A 295 13.08 -0.22 17.53
C VAL A 295 12.76 -1.53 18.29
N ASP A 296 12.09 -1.45 19.44
CA ASP A 296 11.71 -2.63 20.23
C ASP A 296 10.57 -3.43 19.57
N ASN A 297 9.84 -2.82 18.63
CA ASN A 297 8.81 -3.47 17.82
C ASN A 297 9.39 -4.26 16.64
N VAL A 298 10.62 -3.98 16.25
CA VAL A 298 11.27 -4.67 15.13
C VAL A 298 11.64 -6.11 15.54
N ASN A 299 11.24 -7.08 14.71
CA ASN A 299 11.64 -8.49 14.84
C ASN A 299 12.89 -8.77 14.00
N PRO A 300 14.07 -8.89 14.62
CA PRO A 300 15.32 -9.07 13.88
C PRO A 300 15.40 -10.43 13.14
N GLN A 301 14.71 -11.47 13.64
CA GLN A 301 14.67 -12.77 12.99
C GLN A 301 13.83 -12.71 11.70
N ALA A 302 12.70 -12.01 11.74
CA ALA A 302 11.91 -11.79 10.54
C ALA A 302 12.70 -10.98 9.51
N LEU A 303 13.34 -9.89 9.93
CA LEU A 303 14.15 -9.04 9.04
C LEU A 303 15.33 -9.80 8.44
N ALA A 304 15.95 -10.72 9.20
CA ALA A 304 17.03 -11.56 8.70
C ALA A 304 16.60 -12.53 7.58
N ILE A 305 15.29 -12.83 7.48
CA ILE A 305 14.71 -13.63 6.40
C ILE A 305 14.25 -12.73 5.25
N THR A 306 13.53 -11.65 5.56
CA THR A 306 12.87 -10.81 4.56
C THR A 306 13.82 -9.81 3.88
N GLY A 307 14.82 -9.31 4.60
CA GLY A 307 15.81 -8.40 4.05
C GLY A 307 16.57 -8.99 2.85
N PRO A 308 17.19 -10.18 2.97
CA PRO A 308 17.82 -10.84 1.84
C PRO A 308 16.84 -11.22 0.70
N ALA A 309 15.54 -11.38 0.97
CA ALA A 309 14.53 -11.59 -0.07
C ALA A 309 14.43 -10.40 -1.02
N VAL A 310 14.62 -9.17 -0.51
CA VAL A 310 14.66 -7.95 -1.32
C VAL A 310 15.81 -8.02 -2.32
N ALA A 311 17.01 -8.29 -1.83
CA ALA A 311 18.22 -8.42 -2.67
C ALA A 311 18.09 -9.56 -3.69
N PHE A 312 17.50 -10.69 -3.28
CA PHE A 312 17.26 -11.84 -4.17
C PHE A 312 16.30 -11.49 -5.32
N ALA A 313 15.16 -10.87 -5.02
CA ALA A 313 14.18 -10.49 -6.05
C ALA A 313 14.75 -9.44 -7.00
N VAL A 314 15.38 -8.39 -6.45
CA VAL A 314 16.04 -7.34 -7.23
C VAL A 314 17.13 -7.95 -8.14
N GLY A 315 18.02 -8.78 -7.59
CA GLY A 315 19.10 -9.42 -8.36
C GLY A 315 18.57 -10.35 -9.45
N THR A 316 17.50 -11.10 -9.15
CA THR A 316 16.86 -12.01 -10.12
C THR A 316 16.36 -11.24 -11.33
N TYR A 317 15.60 -10.17 -11.12
CA TYR A 317 15.01 -9.37 -12.21
C TYR A 317 16.01 -8.41 -12.86
N ALA A 318 17.02 -7.96 -12.13
CA ALA A 318 18.13 -7.23 -12.71
C ALA A 318 18.93 -8.08 -13.72
N ALA A 319 19.00 -9.38 -13.48
CA ALA A 319 19.64 -10.34 -14.40
C ALA A 319 18.72 -10.71 -15.57
N SER A 320 17.45 -11.02 -15.32
CA SER A 320 16.50 -11.39 -16.38
C SER A 320 15.06 -11.17 -15.93
N THR A 321 14.23 -10.58 -16.79
CA THR A 321 12.77 -10.48 -16.67
C THR A 321 12.02 -11.60 -17.37
N ASP A 322 12.76 -12.55 -17.99
CA ASP A 322 12.22 -13.68 -18.74
C ASP A 322 12.15 -14.97 -17.92
N GLY A 323 11.59 -16.03 -18.51
CA GLY A 323 11.54 -17.36 -17.94
C GLY A 323 10.23 -17.69 -17.22
N PRO A 324 10.17 -18.85 -16.49
CA PRO A 324 8.95 -19.35 -15.86
C PRO A 324 8.34 -18.40 -14.82
N ASN A 325 9.19 -17.64 -14.15
CA ASN A 325 8.82 -16.62 -13.18
C ASN A 325 9.06 -15.21 -13.74
N GLY A 326 9.12 -15.06 -15.06
CA GLY A 326 9.37 -13.78 -15.69
C GLY A 326 8.22 -12.81 -15.52
N VAL A 327 8.58 -11.54 -15.54
CA VAL A 327 7.65 -10.43 -15.69
C VAL A 327 7.79 -9.98 -17.15
N LYS A 328 6.82 -10.29 -17.99
CA LYS A 328 6.92 -9.97 -19.42
C LYS A 328 6.95 -8.45 -19.61
N PRO A 329 7.87 -7.95 -20.48
CA PRO A 329 7.80 -6.57 -20.91
C PRO A 329 6.41 -6.27 -21.49
N ARG A 330 5.97 -5.06 -21.34
CA ARG A 330 4.76 -4.60 -21.99
C ARG A 330 5.08 -4.29 -23.44
N GLY A 331 4.53 -5.07 -24.35
CA GLY A 331 4.58 -4.80 -25.79
C GLY A 331 3.71 -3.62 -26.18
#